data_794ee88b50766aa2a4f107e5d433f73f
#
_entry.id   794ee88b50766aa2a4f107e5d433f73f
#
_cell.length_a   1.000
_cell.length_b   1.000
_cell.length_c   1.000
_cell.angle_alpha   90.00
_cell.angle_beta   90.00
_cell.angle_gamma   90.00
#
_symmetry.space_group_name_H-M   'P 1'
#
loop_
_entity.id
_entity.type
_entity.pdbx_description
1 polymer ?
#
loop_
_entity_poly.entity_id
_entity_poly.type
_entity_poly.pdbx_seq_one_letter_code
_entity_poly.pdbx_strand_id
1 'polypeptide(L)'
;MTCDQWRGKLDAYVDGAGSQEELANFEAHLRTCPACAADAINLLQMKRLTRAAAARYTPSPEFRQRIENSIQPKRSPVWTFGWMPRFGVAAIALVLLVIGLTVWMRHSAREQALAELVDLHVATLASANPVDVISTDRHTVKPWFQGKLPFTFNLPELQNSPFKLIGGRVAYFEHSPAAQLLFQIRSHQLSVFILQDQPGLVPFTMGLNSERELAFNIETWADGGLRYAIISDANSADIHVLGDLLRNAK
;
A
#
# COMPACT_ATOMS: atom_id res chain seq x y z
N MET A 1 -31.40 -15.32 -19.50
CA MET A 1 -30.19 -14.70 -18.97
C MET A 1 -29.08 -14.84 -20.00
N THR A 2 -28.26 -13.83 -20.22
CA THR A 2 -27.12 -13.87 -21.14
C THR A 2 -25.93 -14.60 -20.53
N CYS A 3 -24.97 -15.09 -21.32
CA CYS A 3 -23.75 -15.74 -20.79
C CYS A 3 -22.97 -14.86 -19.83
N ASP A 4 -22.95 -13.52 -20.06
CA ASP A 4 -22.24 -12.59 -19.16
C ASP A 4 -22.89 -12.52 -17.77
N GLN A 5 -24.20 -12.60 -17.69
CA GLN A 5 -24.91 -12.66 -16.40
C GLN A 5 -24.62 -13.95 -15.66
N TRP A 6 -24.46 -15.05 -16.39
CA TRP A 6 -24.07 -16.34 -15.80
C TRP A 6 -22.62 -16.35 -15.31
N ARG A 7 -21.69 -15.75 -16.08
CA ARG A 7 -20.30 -15.58 -15.67
C ARG A 7 -20.17 -14.81 -14.35
N GLY A 8 -20.97 -13.76 -14.15
CA GLY A 8 -21.00 -13.03 -12.89
C GLY A 8 -21.47 -13.83 -11.67
N LYS A 9 -22.10 -15.00 -11.87
CA LYS A 9 -22.54 -15.91 -10.79
C LYS A 9 -21.66 -17.16 -10.64
N LEU A 10 -20.63 -17.29 -11.46
CA LEU A 10 -19.81 -18.48 -11.53
C LEU A 10 -19.06 -18.77 -10.23
N ASP A 11 -18.53 -17.73 -9.58
CA ASP A 11 -17.84 -17.87 -8.29
C ASP A 11 -18.77 -18.38 -7.20
N ALA A 12 -19.98 -17.81 -7.10
CA ALA A 12 -20.99 -18.24 -6.16
C ALA A 12 -21.40 -19.70 -6.38
N TYR A 13 -21.51 -20.13 -7.63
CA TYR A 13 -21.79 -21.52 -7.99
C TYR A 13 -20.67 -22.46 -7.51
N VAL A 14 -19.42 -22.13 -7.83
CA VAL A 14 -18.25 -22.94 -7.46
C VAL A 14 -18.04 -23.00 -5.96
N ASP A 15 -18.45 -21.97 -5.23
CA ASP A 15 -18.38 -21.92 -3.76
C ASP A 15 -19.61 -22.55 -3.06
N GLY A 16 -20.63 -22.91 -3.83
CA GLY A 16 -21.88 -23.43 -3.29
C GLY A 16 -22.68 -22.37 -2.52
N ALA A 17 -22.44 -21.09 -2.81
CA ALA A 17 -23.03 -19.93 -2.14
C ALA A 17 -24.22 -19.42 -2.96
N GLY A 18 -25.29 -20.16 -3.03
CA GLY A 18 -26.51 -19.78 -3.74
C GLY A 18 -27.72 -20.53 -3.22
N SER A 19 -28.91 -20.05 -3.55
CA SER A 19 -30.12 -20.81 -3.29
C SER A 19 -30.15 -22.08 -4.16
N GLN A 20 -30.85 -23.10 -3.69
CA GLN A 20 -30.95 -24.39 -4.40
C GLN A 20 -31.54 -24.24 -5.81
N GLU A 21 -32.45 -23.27 -5.98
CA GLU A 21 -33.06 -22.92 -7.27
C GLU A 21 -32.05 -22.25 -8.20
N GLU A 22 -31.24 -21.32 -7.70
CA GLU A 22 -30.20 -20.65 -8.50
C GLU A 22 -29.13 -21.63 -8.98
N LEU A 23 -28.69 -22.55 -8.11
CA LEU A 23 -27.74 -23.59 -8.47
C LEU A 23 -28.29 -24.52 -9.55
N ALA A 24 -29.56 -24.97 -9.42
CA ALA A 24 -30.21 -25.82 -10.43
C ALA A 24 -30.34 -25.11 -11.78
N ASN A 25 -30.72 -23.84 -11.77
CA ASN A 25 -30.81 -23.01 -13.00
C ASN A 25 -29.44 -22.83 -13.65
N PHE A 26 -28.40 -22.66 -12.86
CA PHE A 26 -27.01 -22.57 -13.37
C PHE A 26 -26.56 -23.89 -13.99
N GLU A 27 -26.81 -25.02 -13.36
CA GLU A 27 -26.50 -26.34 -13.89
C GLU A 27 -27.22 -26.61 -15.23
N ALA A 28 -28.47 -26.21 -15.33
CA ALA A 28 -29.23 -26.33 -16.59
C ALA A 28 -28.58 -25.51 -17.70
N HIS A 29 -28.07 -24.32 -17.40
CA HIS A 29 -27.31 -23.50 -18.37
C HIS A 29 -25.99 -24.15 -18.77
N LEU A 30 -25.23 -24.72 -17.83
CA LEU A 30 -23.96 -25.40 -18.10
C LEU A 30 -24.11 -26.59 -19.07
N ARG A 31 -25.25 -27.27 -19.05
CA ARG A 31 -25.55 -28.38 -19.98
C ARG A 31 -25.77 -27.91 -21.42
N THR A 32 -26.13 -26.65 -21.62
CA THR A 32 -26.46 -26.07 -22.92
C THR A 32 -25.40 -25.13 -23.46
N CYS A 33 -24.50 -24.60 -22.62
CA CYS A 33 -23.47 -23.64 -23.01
C CYS A 33 -22.04 -24.18 -22.77
N PRO A 34 -21.34 -24.65 -23.82
CA PRO A 34 -19.99 -25.23 -23.68
C PRO A 34 -18.96 -24.23 -23.14
N ALA A 35 -19.09 -22.93 -23.48
CA ALA A 35 -18.18 -21.88 -23.01
C ALA A 35 -18.27 -21.71 -21.49
N CYS A 36 -19.49 -21.56 -20.94
CA CYS A 36 -19.67 -21.43 -19.51
C CYS A 36 -19.30 -22.72 -18.75
N ALA A 37 -19.50 -23.88 -19.37
CA ALA A 37 -19.07 -25.16 -18.81
C ALA A 37 -17.53 -25.24 -18.71
N ALA A 38 -16.81 -24.80 -19.76
CA ALA A 38 -15.35 -24.74 -19.73
C ALA A 38 -14.82 -23.77 -18.65
N ASP A 39 -15.43 -22.59 -18.52
CA ASP A 39 -15.08 -21.61 -17.48
C ASP A 39 -15.30 -22.21 -16.07
N ALA A 40 -16.43 -22.91 -15.86
CA ALA A 40 -16.73 -23.59 -14.59
C ALA A 40 -15.71 -24.69 -14.25
N ILE A 41 -15.33 -25.50 -15.23
CA ILE A 41 -14.33 -26.57 -15.06
C ILE A 41 -12.97 -25.96 -14.68
N ASN A 42 -12.55 -24.92 -15.39
CA ASN A 42 -11.27 -24.23 -15.11
C ASN A 42 -11.23 -23.67 -13.69
N LEU A 43 -12.31 -23.02 -13.24
CA LEU A 43 -12.40 -22.46 -11.90
C LEU A 43 -12.41 -23.55 -10.82
N LEU A 44 -13.13 -24.65 -11.04
CA LEU A 44 -13.13 -25.83 -10.17
C LEU A 44 -11.74 -26.47 -10.07
N GLN A 45 -11.02 -26.57 -11.20
CA GLN A 45 -9.64 -27.09 -11.19
C GLN A 45 -8.72 -26.18 -10.41
N MET A 46 -8.80 -24.86 -10.61
CA MET A 46 -8.01 -23.87 -9.87
C MET A 46 -8.30 -23.97 -8.35
N LYS A 47 -9.58 -24.07 -7.96
CA LYS A 47 -9.98 -24.25 -6.57
C LYS A 47 -9.42 -25.55 -5.96
N ARG A 48 -9.43 -26.64 -6.71
CA ARG A 48 -8.83 -27.93 -6.27
C ARG A 48 -7.32 -27.82 -6.07
N LEU A 49 -6.61 -27.20 -7.03
CA LEU A 49 -5.17 -27.01 -6.95
C LEU A 49 -4.78 -26.10 -5.77
N THR A 50 -5.53 -25.03 -5.55
CA THR A 50 -5.34 -24.11 -4.41
C THR A 50 -5.55 -24.85 -3.08
N ARG A 51 -6.62 -25.66 -2.96
CA ARG A 51 -6.87 -26.49 -1.77
C ARG A 51 -5.76 -27.52 -1.54
N ALA A 52 -5.28 -28.16 -2.60
CA ALA A 52 -4.19 -29.13 -2.50
C ALA A 52 -2.87 -28.46 -2.08
N ALA A 53 -2.60 -27.27 -2.57
CA ALA A 53 -1.45 -26.47 -2.14
C ALA A 53 -1.60 -26.02 -0.68
N ALA A 54 -2.77 -25.55 -0.30
CA ALA A 54 -3.07 -25.12 1.07
C ALA A 54 -2.99 -26.26 2.09
N ALA A 55 -3.29 -27.50 1.70
CA ALA A 55 -3.18 -28.67 2.58
C ALA A 55 -1.74 -28.95 3.07
N ARG A 56 -0.73 -28.37 2.40
CA ARG A 56 0.68 -28.43 2.85
C ARG A 56 0.97 -27.52 4.06
N TYR A 57 0.08 -26.59 4.35
CA TYR A 57 0.23 -25.61 5.42
C TYR A 57 -0.78 -25.91 6.52
N THR A 58 -0.38 -26.68 7.50
CA THR A 58 -1.21 -26.96 8.69
C THR A 58 -0.88 -25.90 9.73
N PRO A 59 -1.80 -24.98 10.06
CA PRO A 59 -1.54 -23.99 11.10
C PRO A 59 -1.41 -24.68 12.46
N SER A 60 -0.52 -24.14 13.31
CA SER A 60 -0.32 -24.69 14.66
C SER A 60 -1.60 -24.53 15.50
N PRO A 61 -1.82 -25.40 16.49
CA PRO A 61 -2.98 -25.30 17.40
C PRO A 61 -3.06 -23.93 18.09
N GLU A 62 -1.90 -23.37 18.46
CA GLU A 62 -1.82 -22.07 19.14
C GLU A 62 -2.23 -20.93 18.20
N PHE A 63 -1.93 -21.05 16.90
CA PHE A 63 -2.35 -20.05 15.91
C PHE A 63 -3.87 -20.10 15.70
N ARG A 64 -4.44 -21.30 15.60
CA ARG A 64 -5.90 -21.46 15.51
C ARG A 64 -6.60 -20.87 16.72
N GLN A 65 -6.11 -21.17 17.92
CA GLN A 65 -6.70 -20.68 19.17
C GLN A 65 -6.60 -19.15 19.29
N ARG A 66 -5.52 -18.53 18.78
CA ARG A 66 -5.40 -17.07 18.71
C ARG A 66 -6.45 -16.44 17.79
N ILE A 67 -6.69 -17.05 16.62
CA ILE A 67 -7.72 -16.57 15.68
C ILE A 67 -9.12 -16.76 16.30
N GLU A 68 -9.42 -17.94 16.82
CA GLU A 68 -10.71 -18.20 17.46
C GLU A 68 -10.98 -17.23 18.62
N ASN A 69 -9.97 -16.96 19.45
CA ASN A 69 -10.07 -15.98 20.54
C ASN A 69 -10.22 -14.53 20.03
N SER A 70 -9.71 -14.21 18.83
CA SER A 70 -9.85 -12.88 18.24
C SER A 70 -11.23 -12.64 17.62
N ILE A 71 -11.90 -13.73 17.18
CA ILE A 71 -13.23 -13.69 16.55
C ILE A 71 -14.34 -13.81 17.60
N GLN A 72 -14.06 -14.43 18.77
CA GLN A 72 -15.03 -14.48 19.84
C GLN A 72 -15.29 -13.08 20.39
N PRO A 73 -16.55 -12.62 20.42
CA PRO A 73 -16.85 -11.34 21.07
C PRO A 73 -16.44 -11.45 22.54
N LYS A 74 -15.39 -10.70 22.91
CA LYS A 74 -14.99 -10.60 24.32
C LYS A 74 -16.21 -10.16 25.11
N ARG A 75 -16.81 -11.07 25.88
CA ARG A 75 -17.78 -10.70 26.91
C ARG A 75 -17.03 -9.86 27.95
N SER A 76 -17.06 -8.54 27.77
CA SER A 76 -16.57 -7.64 28.79
C SER A 76 -17.39 -7.84 30.07
N PRO A 77 -16.74 -7.95 31.24
CA PRO A 77 -17.47 -7.94 32.50
C PRO A 77 -18.29 -6.65 32.56
N VAL A 78 -19.58 -6.80 32.75
CA VAL A 78 -20.47 -5.65 32.99
C VAL A 78 -20.12 -5.11 34.37
N TRP A 79 -19.26 -4.10 34.39
CA TRP A 79 -19.02 -3.30 35.59
C TRP A 79 -20.32 -2.52 35.86
N THR A 80 -21.09 -2.96 36.86
CA THR A 80 -22.20 -2.20 37.39
C THR A 80 -21.65 -1.02 38.19
N PHE A 81 -21.31 0.04 37.47
CA PHE A 81 -20.97 1.33 38.09
C PHE A 81 -22.29 2.04 38.47
N GLY A 82 -22.65 1.94 39.75
CA GLY A 82 -23.86 2.59 40.28
C GLY A 82 -23.77 4.09 40.15
N TRP A 83 -24.82 4.68 39.60
CA TRP A 83 -25.20 6.10 39.72
C TRP A 83 -24.15 7.17 39.33
N MET A 84 -23.58 7.11 38.16
CA MET A 84 -23.13 8.33 37.47
C MET A 84 -24.23 8.84 36.53
N PRO A 85 -24.40 10.15 36.35
CA PRO A 85 -25.44 10.65 35.46
C PRO A 85 -25.24 10.07 34.06
N ARG A 86 -26.21 9.32 33.60
CA ARG A 86 -26.19 8.52 32.32
C ARG A 86 -25.71 9.29 31.10
N PHE A 87 -25.85 10.61 31.11
CA PHE A 87 -25.43 11.51 30.04
C PHE A 87 -23.91 11.77 30.02
N GLY A 88 -23.23 11.81 31.17
CA GLY A 88 -21.79 12.03 31.23
C GLY A 88 -20.98 10.83 30.72
N VAL A 89 -21.42 9.61 31.05
CA VAL A 89 -20.75 8.38 30.59
C VAL A 89 -20.94 8.20 29.07
N ALA A 90 -22.14 8.48 28.54
CA ALA A 90 -22.41 8.42 27.12
C ALA A 90 -21.61 9.47 26.33
N ALA A 91 -21.43 10.67 26.85
CA ALA A 91 -20.62 11.71 26.23
C ALA A 91 -19.13 11.33 26.19
N ILE A 92 -18.59 10.79 27.28
CA ILE A 92 -17.19 10.30 27.33
C ILE A 92 -17.00 9.12 26.38
N ALA A 93 -17.93 8.17 26.35
CA ALA A 93 -17.86 7.03 25.42
C ALA A 93 -17.89 7.48 23.96
N LEU A 94 -18.72 8.46 23.63
CA LEU A 94 -18.79 9.04 22.28
C LEU A 94 -17.46 9.73 21.90
N VAL A 95 -16.89 10.52 22.79
CA VAL A 95 -15.60 11.19 22.58
C VAL A 95 -14.48 10.17 22.37
N LEU A 96 -14.41 9.13 23.20
CA LEU A 96 -13.41 8.05 23.04
C LEU A 96 -13.61 7.28 21.73
N LEU A 97 -14.86 7.03 21.33
CA LEU A 97 -15.17 6.39 20.06
C LEU A 97 -14.72 7.25 18.89
N VAL A 98 -15.00 8.56 18.90
CA VAL A 98 -14.57 9.49 17.85
C VAL A 98 -13.04 9.58 17.78
N ILE A 99 -12.37 9.68 18.94
CA ILE A 99 -10.90 9.67 19.02
C ILE A 99 -10.35 8.35 18.47
N GLY A 100 -10.89 7.22 18.91
CA GLY A 100 -10.46 5.91 18.43
C GLY A 100 -10.66 5.75 16.92
N LEU A 101 -11.79 6.18 16.41
CA LEU A 101 -12.09 6.13 14.97
C LEU A 101 -11.15 7.03 14.16
N THR A 102 -10.89 8.26 14.64
CA THR A 102 -9.98 9.20 13.96
C THR A 102 -8.53 8.69 13.96
N VAL A 103 -8.07 8.13 15.07
CA VAL A 103 -6.73 7.51 15.16
C VAL A 103 -6.63 6.31 14.22
N TRP A 104 -7.63 5.44 14.21
CA TRP A 104 -7.68 4.28 13.33
C TRP A 104 -7.70 4.67 11.86
N MET A 105 -8.53 5.65 11.47
CA MET A 105 -8.58 6.14 10.08
C MET A 105 -7.24 6.75 9.65
N ARG A 106 -6.57 7.52 10.52
CA ARG A 106 -5.26 8.10 10.23
C ARG A 106 -4.18 7.03 10.07
N HIS A 107 -4.23 5.99 10.91
CA HIS A 107 -3.28 4.88 10.84
C HIS A 107 -3.45 4.11 9.52
N SER A 108 -4.69 3.71 9.20
CA SER A 108 -5.02 3.01 7.95
C SER A 108 -4.65 3.83 6.70
N ALA A 109 -4.95 5.13 6.70
CA ALA A 109 -4.59 6.01 5.59
C ALA A 109 -3.06 6.12 5.41
N ARG A 110 -2.30 6.16 6.52
CA ARG A 110 -0.84 6.18 6.46
C ARG A 110 -0.26 4.88 5.89
N GLU A 111 -0.75 3.72 6.34
CA GLU A 111 -0.32 2.42 5.80
C GLU A 111 -0.59 2.33 4.29
N GLN A 112 -1.76 2.79 3.85
CA GLN A 112 -2.10 2.82 2.42
C GLN A 112 -1.17 3.74 1.62
N ALA A 113 -0.85 4.92 2.14
CA ALA A 113 0.08 5.84 1.49
C ALA A 113 1.50 5.26 1.38
N LEU A 114 1.99 4.60 2.43
CA LEU A 114 3.30 3.93 2.39
C LEU A 114 3.29 2.76 1.40
N ALA A 115 2.24 1.96 1.37
CA ALA A 115 2.08 0.87 0.42
C ALA A 115 2.07 1.39 -1.04
N GLU A 116 1.35 2.48 -1.34
CA GLU A 116 1.34 3.10 -2.67
C GLU A 116 2.75 3.56 -3.09
N LEU A 117 3.53 4.15 -2.18
CA LEU A 117 4.91 4.55 -2.46
C LEU A 117 5.81 3.34 -2.74
N VAL A 118 5.63 2.24 -2.01
CA VAL A 118 6.34 0.98 -2.26
C VAL A 118 5.94 0.40 -3.62
N ASP A 119 4.66 0.39 -3.96
CA ASP A 119 4.18 -0.10 -5.25
C ASP A 119 4.75 0.72 -6.41
N LEU A 120 4.83 2.05 -6.28
CA LEU A 120 5.47 2.92 -7.26
C LEU A 120 6.97 2.61 -7.41
N HIS A 121 7.67 2.33 -6.31
CA HIS A 121 9.08 1.92 -6.35
C HIS A 121 9.24 0.58 -7.08
N VAL A 122 8.46 -0.44 -6.72
CA VAL A 122 8.50 -1.76 -7.34
C VAL A 122 8.15 -1.68 -8.83
N ALA A 123 7.11 -0.91 -9.19
CA ALA A 123 6.74 -0.68 -10.58
C ALA A 123 7.87 -0.02 -11.38
N THR A 124 8.63 0.88 -10.76
CA THR A 124 9.79 1.51 -11.38
C THR A 124 10.91 0.52 -11.61
N LEU A 125 11.21 -0.34 -10.63
CA LEU A 125 12.23 -1.40 -10.76
C LEU A 125 11.87 -2.43 -11.84
N ALA A 126 10.59 -2.74 -11.99
CA ALA A 126 10.09 -3.68 -12.99
C ALA A 126 9.95 -3.07 -14.40
N SER A 127 10.06 -1.76 -14.52
CA SER A 127 9.89 -1.06 -15.80
C SER A 127 11.11 -1.20 -16.71
N ALA A 128 10.88 -1.42 -17.99
CA ALA A 128 11.94 -1.33 -19.02
C ALA A 128 12.54 0.09 -19.13
N ASN A 129 11.74 1.11 -18.79
CA ASN A 129 12.14 2.52 -18.75
C ASN A 129 11.85 3.10 -17.36
N PRO A 130 12.73 2.92 -16.38
CA PRO A 130 12.49 3.33 -15.00
C PRO A 130 12.47 4.84 -14.79
N VAL A 131 13.04 5.62 -15.71
CA VAL A 131 13.13 7.07 -15.66
C VAL A 131 12.79 7.68 -17.03
N ASP A 132 12.22 8.88 -17.04
CA ASP A 132 11.89 9.61 -18.28
C ASP A 132 13.07 10.51 -18.73
N VAL A 133 13.87 11.00 -17.77
CA VAL A 133 15.15 11.69 -18.03
C VAL A 133 16.27 10.84 -17.46
N ILE A 134 17.16 10.39 -18.33
CA ILE A 134 18.36 9.62 -17.97
C ILE A 134 19.53 10.58 -17.88
N SER A 135 20.02 10.85 -16.68
CA SER A 135 21.23 11.65 -16.47
C SER A 135 21.77 11.44 -15.05
N THR A 136 23.08 11.46 -14.94
CA THR A 136 23.79 11.46 -13.64
C THR A 136 24.04 12.89 -13.13
N ASP A 137 23.75 13.88 -13.97
CA ASP A 137 23.98 15.29 -13.65
C ASP A 137 22.70 15.97 -13.18
N ARG A 138 22.77 16.55 -11.97
CA ARG A 138 21.66 17.34 -11.39
C ARG A 138 21.26 18.52 -12.25
N HIS A 139 22.21 19.12 -12.99
CA HIS A 139 21.98 20.28 -13.88
C HIS A 139 21.19 19.91 -15.12
N THR A 140 21.07 18.63 -15.43
CA THR A 140 20.20 18.09 -16.48
C THR A 140 18.86 17.65 -15.91
N VAL A 141 18.86 16.91 -14.79
CA VAL A 141 17.66 16.32 -14.21
C VAL A 141 16.74 17.39 -13.60
N LYS A 142 17.29 18.33 -12.80
CA LYS A 142 16.47 19.36 -12.14
C LYS A 142 15.71 20.27 -13.15
N PRO A 143 16.32 20.83 -14.22
CA PRO A 143 15.58 21.63 -15.19
C PRO A 143 14.53 20.83 -15.97
N TRP A 144 14.70 19.53 -16.15
CA TRP A 144 13.73 18.70 -16.85
C TRP A 144 12.36 18.67 -16.16
N PHE A 145 12.32 18.83 -14.83
CA PHE A 145 11.08 18.94 -14.07
C PHE A 145 10.40 20.30 -14.15
N GLN A 146 11.09 21.34 -14.64
CA GLN A 146 10.51 22.68 -14.77
C GLN A 146 9.31 22.65 -15.73
N GLY A 147 8.20 23.25 -15.30
CA GLY A 147 6.93 23.26 -16.03
C GLY A 147 6.15 21.95 -16.01
N LYS A 148 6.70 20.88 -15.43
CA LYS A 148 5.99 19.60 -15.23
C LYS A 148 5.47 19.43 -13.82
N LEU A 149 6.11 20.09 -12.84
CA LEU A 149 5.71 20.09 -11.43
C LEU A 149 5.32 21.50 -10.99
N PRO A 150 4.35 21.65 -10.07
CA PRO A 150 3.94 22.94 -9.53
C PRO A 150 4.89 23.48 -8.46
N PHE A 151 6.01 22.80 -8.20
CA PHE A 151 7.01 23.16 -7.19
C PHE A 151 8.43 22.94 -7.73
N THR A 152 9.40 23.45 -7.01
CA THR A 152 10.83 23.25 -7.31
C THR A 152 11.50 22.61 -6.10
N PHE A 153 12.55 21.83 -6.35
CA PHE A 153 13.34 21.17 -5.33
C PHE A 153 14.82 21.25 -5.65
N ASN A 154 15.67 21.02 -4.67
CA ASN A 154 17.10 20.97 -4.84
C ASN A 154 17.63 19.54 -4.88
N LEU A 155 18.73 19.35 -5.60
CA LEU A 155 19.46 18.08 -5.67
C LEU A 155 20.86 18.27 -5.08
N PRO A 156 21.33 17.28 -4.27
CA PRO A 156 22.65 17.35 -3.68
C PRO A 156 23.75 17.17 -4.74
N GLU A 157 24.94 17.63 -4.41
CA GLU A 157 26.15 17.23 -5.13
C GLU A 157 26.59 15.83 -4.68
N LEU A 158 26.74 14.93 -5.66
CA LEU A 158 27.04 13.53 -5.38
C LEU A 158 28.50 13.13 -5.66
N GLN A 159 29.35 14.08 -6.09
CA GLN A 159 30.72 13.82 -6.56
C GLN A 159 31.58 13.05 -5.54
N ASN A 160 31.34 13.28 -4.24
CA ASN A 160 32.07 12.63 -3.15
C ASN A 160 31.18 11.70 -2.32
N SER A 161 30.10 11.17 -2.90
CA SER A 161 29.17 10.28 -2.22
C SER A 161 29.16 8.90 -2.88
N PRO A 162 28.74 7.84 -2.16
CA PRO A 162 28.60 6.53 -2.74
C PRO A 162 27.36 6.40 -3.65
N PHE A 163 26.53 7.44 -3.74
CA PHE A 163 25.30 7.45 -4.50
C PHE A 163 25.51 7.96 -5.91
N LYS A 164 24.83 7.33 -6.86
CA LYS A 164 24.80 7.75 -8.25
C LYS A 164 23.36 8.06 -8.63
N LEU A 165 23.10 9.25 -9.15
CA LEU A 165 21.82 9.58 -9.76
C LEU A 165 21.71 8.82 -11.09
N ILE A 166 20.59 8.15 -11.33
CA ILE A 166 20.28 7.46 -12.59
C ILE A 166 19.43 8.37 -13.46
N GLY A 167 18.49 9.10 -12.86
CA GLY A 167 17.59 10.00 -13.54
C GLY A 167 16.34 10.30 -12.74
N GLY A 168 15.29 10.74 -13.43
CA GLY A 168 14.02 11.05 -12.79
C GLY A 168 12.83 10.91 -13.73
N ARG A 169 11.66 10.89 -13.15
CA ARG A 169 10.36 10.88 -13.83
C ARG A 169 9.31 11.62 -13.02
N VAL A 170 8.22 12.03 -13.67
CA VAL A 170 7.03 12.48 -12.95
C VAL A 170 6.20 11.26 -12.58
N ALA A 171 5.93 11.11 -11.29
CA ALA A 171 5.00 10.12 -10.75
C ALA A 171 3.75 10.82 -10.22
N TYR A 172 2.71 10.07 -9.95
CA TYR A 172 1.51 10.57 -9.29
C TYR A 172 1.32 9.78 -8.00
N PHE A 173 1.17 10.50 -6.91
CA PHE A 173 0.90 9.95 -5.59
C PHE A 173 -0.33 10.63 -5.00
N GLU A 174 -1.33 9.85 -4.56
CA GLU A 174 -2.62 10.39 -4.10
C GLU A 174 -3.19 11.45 -5.06
N HIS A 175 -3.13 11.19 -6.38
CA HIS A 175 -3.58 12.08 -7.46
C HIS A 175 -2.79 13.39 -7.59
N SER A 176 -1.71 13.58 -6.85
CA SER A 176 -0.85 14.77 -6.91
C SER A 176 0.45 14.45 -7.65
N PRO A 177 0.96 15.38 -8.49
CA PRO A 177 2.21 15.16 -9.18
C PRO A 177 3.38 15.18 -8.21
N ALA A 178 4.28 14.22 -8.37
CA ALA A 178 5.48 14.02 -7.58
C ALA A 178 6.71 13.92 -8.47
N ALA A 179 7.86 14.41 -8.01
CA ALA A 179 9.13 14.03 -8.59
C ALA A 179 9.54 12.66 -8.03
N GLN A 180 9.80 11.71 -8.90
CA GLN A 180 10.48 10.48 -8.54
C GLN A 180 11.89 10.51 -9.12
N LEU A 181 12.88 10.44 -8.25
CA LEU A 181 14.29 10.38 -8.60
C LEU A 181 14.82 9.00 -8.29
N LEU A 182 15.59 8.43 -9.19
CA LEU A 182 16.19 7.13 -9.02
C LEU A 182 17.68 7.28 -8.76
N PHE A 183 18.11 6.78 -7.62
CA PHE A 183 19.51 6.71 -7.22
C PHE A 183 19.97 5.26 -7.16
N GLN A 184 21.26 5.06 -7.21
CA GLN A 184 21.91 3.77 -7.03
C GLN A 184 23.02 3.85 -6.00
N ILE A 185 23.09 2.83 -5.14
CA ILE A 185 24.23 2.55 -4.27
C ILE A 185 24.60 1.07 -4.40
N ARG A 186 25.82 0.76 -4.81
CA ARG A 186 26.25 -0.62 -5.09
C ARG A 186 25.27 -1.31 -6.06
N SER A 187 24.58 -2.37 -5.61
CA SER A 187 23.55 -3.10 -6.37
C SER A 187 22.12 -2.66 -6.08
N HIS A 188 21.91 -1.76 -5.09
CA HIS A 188 20.61 -1.33 -4.65
C HIS A 188 20.15 -0.07 -5.38
N GLN A 189 18.88 0.00 -5.71
CA GLN A 189 18.24 1.19 -6.26
C GLN A 189 17.39 1.86 -5.18
N LEU A 190 17.44 3.18 -5.13
CA LEU A 190 16.69 3.99 -4.18
C LEU A 190 15.77 4.93 -4.97
N SER A 191 14.47 4.88 -4.71
CA SER A 191 13.53 5.88 -5.19
C SER A 191 13.38 6.98 -4.16
N VAL A 192 13.55 8.21 -4.59
CA VAL A 192 13.26 9.41 -3.80
C VAL A 192 12.03 10.07 -4.38
N PHE A 193 10.96 10.12 -3.62
CA PHE A 193 9.74 10.83 -3.97
C PHE A 193 9.75 12.20 -3.31
N ILE A 194 9.47 13.24 -4.09
CA ILE A 194 9.34 14.62 -3.62
C ILE A 194 7.98 15.13 -4.02
N LEU A 195 7.20 15.57 -3.04
CA LEU A 195 5.82 16.00 -3.19
C LEU A 195 5.65 17.40 -2.56
N GLN A 196 4.71 18.16 -3.07
CA GLN A 196 4.31 19.39 -2.41
C GLN A 196 3.48 19.07 -1.16
N ASP A 197 3.78 19.72 -0.03
CA ASP A 197 2.96 19.60 1.17
C ASP A 197 1.64 20.35 0.96
N GLN A 198 0.56 19.61 0.79
CA GLN A 198 -0.77 20.16 0.56
C GLN A 198 -1.73 19.75 1.67
N PRO A 199 -2.69 20.63 2.05
CA PRO A 199 -3.77 20.26 2.94
C PRO A 199 -4.59 19.10 2.34
N GLY A 200 -4.74 18.01 3.08
CA GLY A 200 -5.48 16.82 2.65
C GLY A 200 -4.63 15.63 2.24
N LEU A 201 -3.35 15.81 1.92
CA LEU A 201 -2.41 14.68 1.81
C LEU A 201 -2.24 13.99 3.17
N VAL A 202 -2.28 12.66 3.14
CA VAL A 202 -2.06 11.87 4.36
C VAL A 202 -0.69 12.24 4.97
N PRO A 203 -0.64 12.61 6.27
CA PRO A 203 0.62 12.96 6.91
C PRO A 203 1.44 11.69 7.19
N PHE A 204 2.15 11.16 6.19
CA PHE A 204 3.11 10.07 6.39
C PHE A 204 4.44 10.56 6.98
N THR A 205 4.63 11.89 7.11
CA THR A 205 5.85 12.54 7.58
C THR A 205 5.72 13.13 9.00
N MET A 206 5.07 12.44 9.94
CA MET A 206 5.10 12.87 11.33
C MET A 206 6.46 12.50 11.96
N GLY A 207 7.46 13.37 11.78
CA GLY A 207 8.82 13.20 12.31
C GLY A 207 9.77 12.50 11.34
N LEU A 208 11.07 12.44 11.73
CA LEU A 208 12.07 11.57 11.12
C LEU A 208 11.71 10.12 11.47
N ASN A 209 10.96 9.47 10.60
CA ASN A 209 10.58 8.07 10.80
C ASN A 209 11.32 7.22 9.77
N SER A 210 12.19 6.35 10.27
CA SER A 210 12.70 5.20 9.54
C SER A 210 11.76 4.03 9.83
N GLU A 211 11.04 3.60 8.82
CA GLU A 211 10.09 2.48 8.91
C GLU A 211 10.51 1.38 7.94
N ARG A 212 10.11 0.17 8.28
CA ARG A 212 10.29 -0.98 7.40
C ARG A 212 8.92 -1.48 6.98
N GLU A 213 8.65 -1.37 5.69
CA GLU A 213 7.43 -1.89 5.09
C GLU A 213 7.79 -3.04 4.15
N LEU A 214 7.25 -4.23 4.41
CA LEU A 214 7.60 -5.47 3.70
C LEU A 214 9.12 -5.73 3.74
N ALA A 215 9.79 -5.65 2.58
CA ALA A 215 11.23 -5.84 2.42
C ALA A 215 12.01 -4.52 2.27
N PHE A 216 11.32 -3.36 2.28
CA PHE A 216 11.91 -2.06 2.02
C PHE A 216 12.06 -1.25 3.30
N ASN A 217 13.15 -0.50 3.38
CA ASN A 217 13.34 0.54 4.38
C ASN A 217 12.86 1.87 3.79
N ILE A 218 12.09 2.61 4.56
CA ILE A 218 11.49 3.89 4.14
C ILE A 218 11.93 4.96 5.12
N GLU A 219 12.42 6.09 4.61
CA GLU A 219 12.68 7.28 5.39
C GLU A 219 11.87 8.44 4.85
N THR A 220 11.14 9.13 5.72
CA THR A 220 10.27 10.24 5.35
C THR A 220 10.53 11.47 6.19
N TRP A 221 10.46 12.66 5.57
CA TRP A 221 10.53 13.96 6.27
C TRP A 221 9.82 15.04 5.47
N ALA A 222 9.60 16.18 6.12
CA ALA A 222 9.08 17.38 5.47
C ALA A 222 10.10 18.52 5.64
N ASP A 223 10.35 19.27 4.60
CA ASP A 223 11.21 20.43 4.60
C ASP A 223 10.80 21.44 3.52
N GLY A 224 10.83 22.74 3.84
CA GLY A 224 10.56 23.81 2.88
C GLY A 224 9.22 23.75 2.14
N GLY A 225 8.17 23.19 2.76
CA GLY A 225 6.85 23.00 2.13
C GLY A 225 6.80 21.82 1.15
N LEU A 226 7.80 20.95 1.19
CA LEU A 226 7.88 19.70 0.44
C LEU A 226 7.92 18.52 1.40
N ARG A 227 7.45 17.39 0.92
CA ARG A 227 7.56 16.08 1.59
C ARG A 227 8.49 15.19 0.78
N TYR A 228 9.32 14.49 1.49
CA TYR A 228 10.30 13.57 0.92
C TYR A 228 10.06 12.17 1.46
N ALA A 229 10.20 11.17 0.58
CA ALA A 229 10.22 9.77 0.95
C ALA A 229 11.33 9.07 0.18
N ILE A 230 12.21 8.36 0.87
CA ILE A 230 13.22 7.47 0.27
C ILE A 230 12.79 6.04 0.53
N ILE A 231 12.81 5.22 -0.51
CA ILE A 231 12.42 3.81 -0.46
C ILE A 231 13.49 2.97 -1.13
N SER A 232 13.95 1.93 -0.44
CA SER A 232 14.93 0.98 -0.97
C SER A 232 15.00 -0.30 -0.13
N ASP A 233 15.51 -1.36 -0.73
CA ASP A 233 15.99 -2.58 -0.05
C ASP A 233 17.39 -2.43 0.56
N ALA A 234 18.04 -1.27 0.36
CA ALA A 234 19.34 -0.95 0.96
C ALA A 234 19.26 -0.82 2.48
N ASN A 235 20.40 -0.86 3.15
CA ASN A 235 20.49 -0.69 4.60
C ASN A 235 19.93 0.70 5.02
N SER A 236 19.24 0.76 6.15
CA SER A 236 18.69 2.01 6.71
C SER A 236 19.74 3.10 6.92
N ALA A 237 20.99 2.73 7.26
CA ALA A 237 22.09 3.67 7.39
C ALA A 237 22.43 4.35 6.04
N ASP A 238 22.43 3.62 4.94
CA ASP A 238 22.67 4.17 3.61
C ASP A 238 21.53 5.12 3.20
N ILE A 239 20.28 4.76 3.50
CA ILE A 239 19.09 5.61 3.25
C ILE A 239 19.18 6.92 4.03
N HIS A 240 19.58 6.84 5.31
CA HIS A 240 19.74 8.01 6.16
C HIS A 240 20.84 8.96 5.63
N VAL A 241 21.96 8.43 5.16
CA VAL A 241 23.01 9.24 4.55
C VAL A 241 22.51 9.95 3.29
N LEU A 242 21.73 9.30 2.43
CA LEU A 242 21.10 9.96 1.27
C LEU A 242 20.09 11.03 1.72
N GLY A 243 19.32 10.74 2.76
CA GLY A 243 18.39 11.70 3.38
C GLY A 243 19.09 12.95 3.86
N ASP A 244 20.22 12.82 4.54
CA ASP A 244 21.03 13.96 5.00
C ASP A 244 21.62 14.77 3.86
N LEU A 245 22.07 14.12 2.78
CA LEU A 245 22.52 14.82 1.57
C LEU A 245 21.39 15.65 0.94
N LEU A 246 20.18 15.10 0.88
CA LEU A 246 19.01 15.79 0.33
C LEU A 246 18.56 16.97 1.21
N ARG A 247 18.57 16.82 2.54
CA ARG A 247 18.24 17.92 3.49
C ARG A 247 19.24 19.07 3.41
N ASN A 248 20.50 18.76 3.15
CA ASN A 248 21.57 19.77 3.07
C ASN A 248 21.75 20.32 1.64
N ALA A 249 20.95 19.90 0.66
CA ALA A 249 21.01 20.39 -0.71
C ALA A 249 20.54 21.85 -0.79
N LYS A 250 21.43 22.74 -1.16
CA LYS A 250 21.16 24.17 -1.36
C LYS A 250 20.96 24.51 -2.83
#